data_3170d8f64ccfa7cadf83fb706a8595f1
#
_entry.id   3170d8f64ccfa7cadf83fb706a8595f1
#
_cell.length_a   1.000
_cell.length_b   1.000
_cell.length_c   1.000
_cell.angle_alpha   90.00
_cell.angle_beta   90.00
_cell.angle_gamma   90.00
#
_symmetry.space_group_name_H-M   'P 1'
#
loop_
_entity.id
_entity.type
_entity.pdbx_description
1 polymer ?
#
loop_
_entity_poly.entity_id
_entity_poly.type
_entity_poly.pdbx_seq_one_letter_code
_entity_poly.pdbx_strand_id
1 'polypeptide(L)'
;AVQTPGGMTKLAKGQTVTVNVSGGTGQLAVPNVVIGQTTEAAQTFLVAEPYKFVVTVTPEPSATVAKGIVIRTDPVQGTLVDAASPITIFVSSGPAPVAMPNVKGQTEASAVGALTKIGITATVEYVDLAAGNANVGKVIAQDTAAASMVNPGTAVVITVGRDTPVITVAPAG
;
A
#
# COMPACT_ATOMS: atom_id res chain seq x y z
N ALA A 1 -10.74 39.61 24.03
CA ALA A 1 -11.10 39.34 25.42
C ALA A 1 -12.33 40.17 25.79
N VAL A 2 -13.24 39.61 26.54
CA VAL A 2 -14.43 40.29 27.08
C VAL A 2 -14.32 40.29 28.59
N GLN A 3 -14.59 41.40 29.23
CA GLN A 3 -14.62 41.48 30.69
C GLN A 3 -16.00 41.79 31.20
N THR A 4 -16.34 41.28 32.38
CA THR A 4 -17.59 41.58 33.11
C THR A 4 -17.26 41.93 34.55
N PRO A 5 -17.63 43.08 35.07
CA PRO A 5 -18.33 44.18 34.38
C PRO A 5 -17.48 44.88 33.29
N GLY A 6 -18.12 45.59 32.39
CA GLY A 6 -17.48 46.26 31.27
C GLY A 6 -16.44 47.25 31.71
N GLY A 7 -15.49 47.62 30.79
CA GLY A 7 -14.44 48.60 31.06
C GLY A 7 -14.99 49.95 31.52
N MET A 8 -14.22 50.68 32.37
CA MET A 8 -14.58 51.93 33.01
C MET A 8 -15.74 51.87 34.04
N THR A 9 -16.24 50.70 34.39
CA THR A 9 -17.20 50.54 35.49
C THR A 9 -16.49 50.72 36.84
N LYS A 10 -16.97 51.61 37.69
CA LYS A 10 -16.43 51.75 39.07
C LYS A 10 -16.89 50.53 39.89
N LEU A 11 -15.94 49.80 40.42
CA LEU A 11 -16.14 48.63 41.25
C LEU A 11 -15.91 48.94 42.73
N ALA A 12 -16.70 48.36 43.60
CA ALA A 12 -16.44 48.39 45.04
C ALA A 12 -15.24 47.46 45.36
N LYS A 13 -14.52 47.80 46.44
CA LYS A 13 -13.41 46.97 46.91
C LYS A 13 -13.90 45.56 47.22
N GLY A 14 -13.25 44.54 46.66
CA GLY A 14 -13.58 43.14 46.85
C GLY A 14 -14.51 42.53 45.79
N GLN A 15 -14.97 43.30 44.79
CA GLN A 15 -15.70 42.74 43.65
C GLN A 15 -14.81 42.00 42.67
N THR A 16 -15.30 40.90 42.13
CA THR A 16 -14.59 40.05 41.17
C THR A 16 -14.77 40.61 39.75
N VAL A 17 -13.67 40.73 39.02
CA VAL A 17 -13.66 40.99 37.57
C VAL A 17 -13.38 39.67 36.85
N THR A 18 -14.32 39.24 36.04
CA THR A 18 -14.12 38.08 35.19
C THR A 18 -13.60 38.54 33.83
N VAL A 19 -12.44 38.04 33.45
CA VAL A 19 -11.85 38.31 32.13
C VAL A 19 -11.90 37.01 31.35
N ASN A 20 -12.69 36.98 30.29
CA ASN A 20 -12.70 35.89 29.32
C ASN A 20 -11.62 36.19 28.28
N VAL A 21 -10.55 35.45 28.34
CA VAL A 21 -9.47 35.53 27.35
C VAL A 21 -9.77 34.54 26.24
N SER A 22 -9.77 34.99 25.00
CA SER A 22 -9.87 34.06 23.85
C SER A 22 -8.65 33.16 23.85
N GLY A 23 -8.88 31.86 23.83
CA GLY A 23 -7.82 30.84 23.69
C GLY A 23 -7.22 30.77 22.30
N GLY A 24 -7.48 31.71 21.43
CA GLY A 24 -7.14 31.64 19.99
C GLY A 24 -8.22 30.92 19.19
N THR A 25 -7.92 30.58 17.97
CA THR A 25 -8.85 29.89 17.06
C THR A 25 -9.05 28.40 17.40
N GLY A 26 -8.30 27.86 18.39
CA GLY A 26 -8.35 26.43 18.72
C GLY A 26 -7.80 25.52 17.61
N GLN A 27 -7.16 26.11 16.61
CA GLN A 27 -6.63 25.36 15.48
C GLN A 27 -5.36 24.59 15.85
N LEU A 28 -5.27 23.38 15.33
CA LEU A 28 -4.15 22.46 15.49
C LEU A 28 -3.52 22.21 14.12
N ALA A 29 -2.20 22.15 14.08
CA ALA A 29 -1.52 21.74 12.86
C ALA A 29 -1.66 20.25 12.65
N VAL A 30 -1.98 19.83 11.42
CA VAL A 30 -1.96 18.41 11.02
C VAL A 30 -0.56 17.87 11.28
N PRO A 31 -0.40 16.83 12.13
CA PRO A 31 0.91 16.38 12.58
C PRO A 31 1.67 15.61 11.48
N ASN A 32 2.95 15.91 11.33
CA ASN A 32 3.84 15.21 10.41
C ASN A 32 4.21 13.79 10.90
N VAL A 33 4.17 13.56 12.20
CA VAL A 33 4.62 12.30 12.83
C VAL A 33 3.87 11.05 12.35
N VAL A 34 2.69 11.20 11.74
CA VAL A 34 1.89 10.09 11.24
C VAL A 34 2.37 9.55 9.88
N ILE A 35 3.15 10.32 9.13
CA ILE A 35 3.72 9.88 7.86
C ILE A 35 4.79 8.82 8.12
N GLY A 36 4.72 7.70 7.41
CA GLY A 36 5.62 6.57 7.61
C GLY A 36 5.25 5.65 8.78
N GLN A 37 4.18 5.95 9.52
CA GLN A 37 3.65 5.08 10.57
C GLN A 37 2.68 4.04 10.00
N THR A 38 2.41 2.99 10.79
CA THR A 38 1.33 2.06 10.46
C THR A 38 -0.02 2.75 10.56
N THR A 39 -1.01 2.22 9.84
CA THR A 39 -2.38 2.74 9.85
C THR A 39 -2.94 2.86 11.26
N GLU A 40 -2.75 1.82 12.09
CA GLU A 40 -3.25 1.76 13.46
C GLU A 40 -2.59 2.81 14.35
N ALA A 41 -1.27 2.96 14.25
CA ALA A 41 -0.52 3.95 15.03
C ALA A 41 -0.95 5.38 14.66
N ALA A 42 -1.10 5.66 13.36
CA ALA A 42 -1.53 6.95 12.87
C ALA A 42 -2.96 7.29 13.31
N GLN A 43 -3.90 6.34 13.20
CA GLN A 43 -5.27 6.53 13.67
C GLN A 43 -5.30 6.79 15.18
N THR A 44 -4.63 5.96 15.99
CA THR A 44 -4.57 6.13 17.45
C THR A 44 -4.06 7.52 17.83
N PHE A 45 -3.02 7.99 17.15
CA PHE A 45 -2.44 9.31 17.40
C PHE A 45 -3.39 10.45 17.03
N LEU A 46 -4.04 10.37 15.86
CA LEU A 46 -4.89 11.45 15.35
C LEU A 46 -6.23 11.57 16.08
N VAL A 47 -6.76 10.48 16.64
CA VAL A 47 -8.02 10.53 17.43
C VAL A 47 -7.80 10.90 18.89
N ALA A 48 -6.56 10.85 19.37
CA ALA A 48 -6.20 11.21 20.74
C ALA A 48 -6.26 12.74 20.97
N GLU A 49 -6.29 13.14 22.25
CA GLU A 49 -6.09 14.54 22.65
C GLU A 49 -4.69 15.03 22.22
N PRO A 50 -4.53 16.26 21.79
CA PRO A 50 -5.56 17.32 21.70
C PRO A 50 -6.31 17.33 20.35
N TYR A 51 -6.02 16.44 19.42
CA TYR A 51 -6.48 16.50 18.04
C TYR A 51 -7.94 16.11 17.88
N LYS A 52 -8.34 14.95 18.38
CA LYS A 52 -9.69 14.37 18.23
C LYS A 52 -10.19 14.32 16.79
N PHE A 53 -9.28 14.20 15.81
CA PHE A 53 -9.65 14.23 14.40
C PHE A 53 -10.55 13.06 14.02
N VAL A 54 -11.44 13.30 13.05
CA VAL A 54 -12.24 12.24 12.42
C VAL A 54 -11.44 11.66 11.28
N VAL A 55 -10.89 10.45 11.46
CA VAL A 55 -9.94 9.86 10.52
C VAL A 55 -10.64 8.97 9.50
N THR A 56 -10.42 9.27 8.21
CA THR A 56 -10.79 8.41 7.08
C THR A 56 -9.53 7.78 6.49
N VAL A 57 -9.58 6.49 6.19
CA VAL A 57 -8.46 5.75 5.56
C VAL A 57 -8.78 5.51 4.09
N THR A 58 -7.87 5.94 3.22
CA THR A 58 -7.98 5.72 1.77
C THR A 58 -6.75 4.94 1.28
N PRO A 59 -6.91 3.78 0.64
CA PRO A 59 -5.78 3.05 0.08
C PRO A 59 -5.24 3.76 -1.18
N GLU A 60 -3.92 3.82 -1.29
CA GLU A 60 -3.21 4.40 -2.44
C GLU A 60 -2.06 3.47 -2.86
N PRO A 61 -1.92 3.08 -4.14
CA PRO A 61 -0.82 2.24 -4.58
C PRO A 61 0.53 2.96 -4.43
N SER A 62 1.55 2.24 -3.93
CA SER A 62 2.91 2.74 -3.84
C SER A 62 3.91 1.61 -4.08
N ALA A 63 4.86 1.84 -4.99
CA ALA A 63 5.95 0.89 -5.24
C ALA A 63 7.10 1.02 -4.23
N THR A 64 7.16 2.11 -3.47
CA THR A 64 8.27 2.44 -2.57
C THR A 64 7.90 2.37 -1.09
N VAL A 65 6.61 2.54 -0.77
CA VAL A 65 6.11 2.49 0.61
C VAL A 65 5.47 1.13 0.86
N ALA A 66 5.86 0.46 1.93
CA ALA A 66 5.31 -0.84 2.29
C ALA A 66 3.80 -0.76 2.56
N LYS A 67 3.08 -1.84 2.24
CA LYS A 67 1.64 -1.94 2.48
C LYS A 67 1.30 -1.67 3.94
N GLY A 68 0.25 -0.89 4.19
CA GLY A 68 -0.23 -0.56 5.53
C GLY A 68 0.44 0.67 6.16
N ILE A 69 1.38 1.31 5.46
CA ILE A 69 2.09 2.51 5.93
C ILE A 69 1.46 3.77 5.36
N VAL A 70 1.32 4.81 6.18
CA VAL A 70 0.77 6.11 5.78
C VAL A 70 1.73 6.83 4.84
N ILE A 71 1.23 7.20 3.66
CA ILE A 71 1.98 7.93 2.62
C ILE A 71 1.86 9.42 2.81
N ARG A 72 0.64 9.91 3.02
CA ARG A 72 0.32 11.33 3.13
C ARG A 72 -1.01 11.53 3.83
N THR A 73 -1.31 12.78 4.19
CA THR A 73 -2.59 13.20 4.76
C THR A 73 -3.27 14.25 3.89
N ASP A 74 -4.57 14.38 4.03
CA ASP A 74 -5.36 15.48 3.50
C ASP A 74 -6.34 15.95 4.60
N PRO A 75 -6.23 17.21 5.06
CA PRO A 75 -5.25 18.24 4.68
C PRO A 75 -3.80 17.81 4.90
N VAL A 76 -2.87 18.40 4.13
CA VAL A 76 -1.44 18.11 4.23
C VAL A 76 -0.88 18.50 5.61
N GLN A 77 0.20 17.83 6.01
CA GLN A 77 0.89 18.13 7.27
C GLN A 77 1.24 19.63 7.39
N GLY A 78 1.09 20.16 8.60
CA GLY A 78 1.31 21.59 8.91
C GLY A 78 0.12 22.50 8.63
N THR A 79 -0.92 22.03 7.93
CA THR A 79 -2.16 22.81 7.75
C THR A 79 -2.86 23.00 9.09
N LEU A 80 -3.27 24.23 9.37
CA LEU A 80 -4.05 24.54 10.57
C LEU A 80 -5.52 24.17 10.35
N VAL A 81 -6.06 23.32 11.20
CA VAL A 81 -7.45 22.86 11.19
C VAL A 81 -8.03 22.90 12.59
N ASP A 82 -9.33 22.97 12.72
CA ASP A 82 -10.00 22.93 14.03
C ASP A 82 -9.89 21.52 14.63
N ALA A 83 -9.92 21.43 15.95
CA ALA A 83 -10.04 20.13 16.62
C ALA A 83 -11.30 19.39 16.13
N ALA A 84 -11.24 18.06 16.07
CA ALA A 84 -12.27 17.19 15.53
C ALA A 84 -12.57 17.36 14.02
N SER A 85 -11.73 18.08 13.27
CA SER A 85 -11.86 18.16 11.81
C SER A 85 -11.66 16.79 11.14
N PRO A 86 -12.28 16.57 9.96
CA PRO A 86 -12.02 15.38 9.17
C PRO A 86 -10.60 15.41 8.59
N ILE A 87 -9.87 14.30 8.73
CA ILE A 87 -8.54 14.09 8.15
C ILE A 87 -8.57 12.77 7.37
N THR A 88 -8.16 12.81 6.13
CA THR A 88 -7.96 11.60 5.34
C THR A 88 -6.48 11.20 5.41
N ILE A 89 -6.20 9.97 5.81
CA ILE A 89 -4.87 9.36 5.69
C ILE A 89 -4.84 8.46 4.46
N PHE A 90 -3.85 8.64 3.61
CA PHE A 90 -3.61 7.78 2.45
C PHE A 90 -2.58 6.73 2.83
N VAL A 91 -2.98 5.47 2.71
CA VAL A 91 -2.23 4.32 3.19
C VAL A 91 -1.79 3.46 2.00
N SER A 92 -0.53 3.08 1.97
CA SER A 92 -0.01 2.22 0.91
C SER A 92 -0.77 0.90 0.82
N SER A 93 -1.30 0.60 -0.34
CA SER A 93 -1.84 -0.73 -0.70
C SER A 93 -0.75 -1.67 -1.23
N GLY A 94 0.50 -1.23 -1.30
CA GLY A 94 1.60 -1.87 -2.01
C GLY A 94 1.66 -1.45 -3.49
N PRO A 95 2.52 -2.09 -4.29
CA PRO A 95 2.63 -1.81 -5.72
C PRO A 95 1.30 -2.00 -6.44
N ALA A 96 1.06 -1.17 -7.46
CA ALA A 96 -0.13 -1.32 -8.30
C ALA A 96 -0.13 -2.68 -9.02
N PRO A 97 -1.29 -3.32 -9.18
CA PRO A 97 -1.40 -4.55 -9.96
C PRO A 97 -0.94 -4.33 -11.41
N VAL A 98 -0.31 -5.36 -11.98
CA VAL A 98 0.17 -5.39 -13.37
C VAL A 98 -0.60 -6.42 -14.19
N ALA A 99 -0.74 -6.18 -15.48
CA ALA A 99 -1.38 -7.14 -16.38
C ALA A 99 -0.46 -8.34 -16.65
N MET A 100 -0.95 -9.54 -16.46
CA MET A 100 -0.25 -10.79 -16.72
C MET A 100 0.01 -10.95 -18.23
N PRO A 101 1.27 -11.10 -18.69
CA PRO A 101 1.56 -11.34 -20.10
C PRO A 101 1.17 -12.77 -20.51
N ASN A 102 0.92 -12.97 -21.80
CA ASN A 102 0.84 -14.31 -22.37
C ASN A 102 2.26 -14.82 -22.64
N VAL A 103 2.68 -15.82 -21.88
CA VAL A 103 4.01 -16.43 -22.04
C VAL A 103 3.96 -17.81 -22.71
N LYS A 104 2.78 -18.32 -23.06
CA LYS A 104 2.65 -19.60 -23.80
C LYS A 104 3.37 -19.54 -25.14
N GLY A 105 4.06 -20.62 -25.50
CA GLY A 105 4.85 -20.73 -26.71
C GLY A 105 6.23 -20.07 -26.65
N GLN A 106 6.53 -19.28 -25.62
CA GLN A 106 7.86 -18.72 -25.42
C GLN A 106 8.81 -19.78 -24.85
N THR A 107 10.11 -19.55 -25.01
CA THR A 107 11.11 -20.37 -24.31
C THR A 107 11.04 -20.08 -22.80
N GLU A 108 11.47 -21.05 -21.98
CA GLU A 108 11.50 -20.90 -20.53
C GLU A 108 12.21 -19.61 -20.10
N ALA A 109 13.43 -19.38 -20.60
CA ALA A 109 14.21 -18.19 -20.24
C ALA A 109 13.50 -16.87 -20.62
N SER A 110 12.84 -16.84 -21.80
CA SER A 110 12.10 -15.68 -22.24
C SER A 110 10.87 -15.42 -21.35
N ALA A 111 10.14 -16.48 -21.01
CA ALA A 111 8.96 -16.40 -20.17
C ALA A 111 9.31 -15.94 -18.74
N VAL A 112 10.32 -16.55 -18.12
CA VAL A 112 10.82 -16.17 -16.79
C VAL A 112 11.28 -14.72 -16.80
N GLY A 113 12.06 -14.30 -17.81
CA GLY A 113 12.51 -12.91 -17.96
C GLY A 113 11.36 -11.91 -18.11
N ALA A 114 10.32 -12.26 -18.88
CA ALA A 114 9.14 -11.42 -19.06
C ALA A 114 8.36 -11.25 -17.75
N LEU A 115 8.19 -12.30 -16.96
CA LEU A 115 7.51 -12.27 -15.66
C LEU A 115 8.32 -11.49 -14.61
N THR A 116 9.62 -11.74 -14.53
CA THR A 116 10.53 -11.03 -13.61
C THR A 116 10.53 -9.52 -13.87
N LYS A 117 10.49 -9.10 -15.14
CA LYS A 117 10.48 -7.69 -15.52
C LYS A 117 9.29 -6.91 -14.95
N ILE A 118 8.17 -7.58 -14.73
CA ILE A 118 6.95 -6.98 -14.13
C ILE A 118 6.81 -7.31 -12.63
N GLY A 119 7.88 -7.85 -12.01
CA GLY A 119 7.89 -8.18 -10.58
C GLY A 119 7.13 -9.45 -10.20
N ILE A 120 6.84 -10.34 -11.16
CA ILE A 120 6.20 -11.64 -10.91
C ILE A 120 7.26 -12.71 -10.76
N THR A 121 7.11 -13.59 -9.77
CA THR A 121 7.98 -14.74 -9.55
C THR A 121 7.45 -15.93 -10.33
N ALA A 122 8.24 -16.45 -11.30
CA ALA A 122 7.88 -17.65 -12.03
C ALA A 122 8.32 -18.91 -11.27
N THR A 123 7.40 -19.82 -11.06
CA THR A 123 7.67 -21.21 -10.65
C THR A 123 7.56 -22.08 -11.89
N VAL A 124 8.60 -22.84 -12.21
CA VAL A 124 8.63 -23.69 -13.41
C VAL A 124 8.30 -25.13 -13.03
N GLU A 125 7.31 -25.68 -13.67
CA GLU A 125 6.99 -27.09 -13.63
C GLU A 125 7.24 -27.69 -15.01
N TYR A 126 7.67 -28.97 -15.06
CA TYR A 126 7.97 -29.64 -16.30
C TYR A 126 6.98 -30.76 -16.59
N VAL A 127 6.66 -30.93 -17.87
CA VAL A 127 5.89 -32.06 -18.37
C VAL A 127 6.71 -32.77 -19.44
N ASP A 128 6.78 -34.09 -19.35
CA ASP A 128 7.52 -34.92 -20.30
C ASP A 128 6.73 -35.04 -21.61
N LEU A 129 7.40 -34.72 -22.71
CA LEU A 129 6.85 -34.79 -24.07
C LEU A 129 7.64 -35.83 -24.87
N ALA A 130 7.01 -36.38 -25.90
CA ALA A 130 7.72 -37.28 -26.84
C ALA A 130 8.90 -36.56 -27.48
N ALA A 131 9.99 -37.29 -27.71
CA ALA A 131 11.18 -36.76 -28.36
C ALA A 131 10.85 -36.11 -29.71
N GLY A 132 11.42 -34.93 -29.96
CA GLY A 132 11.15 -34.15 -31.17
C GLY A 132 9.83 -33.35 -31.15
N ASN A 133 9.08 -33.32 -30.02
CA ASN A 133 7.91 -32.50 -29.93
C ASN A 133 8.29 -31.01 -30.02
N ALA A 134 7.56 -30.23 -30.86
CA ALA A 134 7.84 -28.82 -31.12
C ALA A 134 7.69 -27.90 -29.88
N ASN A 135 7.10 -28.42 -28.80
CA ASN A 135 6.91 -27.68 -27.53
C ASN A 135 8.00 -27.99 -26.49
N VAL A 136 8.98 -28.82 -26.82
CA VAL A 136 10.13 -29.02 -25.94
C VAL A 136 10.89 -27.72 -25.76
N GLY A 137 11.21 -27.35 -24.52
CA GLY A 137 11.81 -26.08 -24.13
C GLY A 137 10.88 -24.87 -24.16
N LYS A 138 9.57 -25.08 -24.41
CA LYS A 138 8.58 -23.98 -24.46
C LYS A 138 7.54 -24.09 -23.36
N VAL A 139 7.03 -22.97 -22.96
CA VAL A 139 5.86 -22.88 -22.05
C VAL A 139 4.61 -23.36 -22.76
N ILE A 140 3.99 -24.40 -22.23
CA ILE A 140 2.76 -24.99 -22.76
C ILE A 140 1.53 -24.52 -21.98
N ALA A 141 1.70 -24.17 -20.70
CA ALA A 141 0.63 -23.64 -19.88
C ALA A 141 1.13 -22.59 -18.89
N GLN A 142 0.25 -21.73 -18.45
CA GLN A 142 0.41 -20.82 -17.31
C GLN A 142 -0.87 -20.90 -16.48
N ASP A 143 -0.74 -20.94 -15.15
CA ASP A 143 -1.87 -21.07 -14.22
C ASP A 143 -2.72 -19.79 -14.14
N THR A 144 -2.08 -18.66 -14.36
CA THR A 144 -2.72 -17.34 -14.31
C THR A 144 -3.04 -16.87 -15.74
N ALA A 145 -4.30 -16.52 -15.97
CA ALA A 145 -4.75 -16.09 -17.30
C ALA A 145 -4.03 -14.82 -17.78
N ALA A 146 -3.69 -14.76 -19.07
CA ALA A 146 -3.18 -13.56 -19.70
C ALA A 146 -4.16 -12.39 -19.52
N ALA A 147 -3.63 -11.17 -19.39
CA ALA A 147 -4.37 -9.92 -19.14
C ALA A 147 -5.09 -9.83 -17.78
N SER A 148 -5.06 -10.87 -16.93
CA SER A 148 -5.54 -10.71 -15.56
C SER A 148 -4.60 -9.81 -14.76
N MET A 149 -5.17 -9.03 -13.82
CA MET A 149 -4.40 -8.13 -12.96
C MET A 149 -3.83 -8.92 -11.78
N VAL A 150 -2.50 -8.88 -11.63
CA VAL A 150 -1.77 -9.56 -10.55
C VAL A 150 -0.89 -8.58 -9.79
N ASN A 151 -0.74 -8.80 -8.50
CA ASN A 151 0.13 -7.96 -7.69
C ASN A 151 1.60 -8.37 -7.91
N PRO A 152 2.53 -7.41 -8.03
CA PRO A 152 3.96 -7.72 -7.97
C PRO A 152 4.32 -8.53 -6.72
N GLY A 153 5.23 -9.49 -6.87
CA GLY A 153 5.57 -10.47 -5.83
C GLY A 153 4.72 -11.73 -5.84
N THR A 154 3.63 -11.81 -6.64
CA THR A 154 2.86 -13.04 -6.80
C THR A 154 3.69 -14.11 -7.48
N ALA A 155 3.58 -15.35 -6.99
CA ALA A 155 4.14 -16.52 -7.67
C ALA A 155 3.14 -17.02 -8.74
N VAL A 156 3.65 -17.30 -9.94
CA VAL A 156 2.88 -17.83 -11.07
C VAL A 156 3.56 -19.10 -11.55
N VAL A 157 2.77 -20.16 -11.74
CA VAL A 157 3.28 -21.44 -12.25
C VAL A 157 3.20 -21.42 -13.77
N ILE A 158 4.34 -21.71 -14.40
CA ILE A 158 4.44 -21.98 -15.85
C ILE A 158 4.84 -23.43 -16.07
N THR A 159 4.17 -24.10 -16.97
CA THR A 159 4.48 -25.49 -17.33
C THR A 159 5.31 -25.48 -18.61
N VAL A 160 6.48 -26.09 -18.57
CA VAL A 160 7.42 -26.18 -19.70
C VAL A 160 7.53 -27.62 -20.18
N GLY A 161 7.47 -27.82 -21.48
CA GLY A 161 7.68 -29.13 -22.08
C GLY A 161 9.17 -29.50 -22.02
N ARG A 162 9.50 -30.73 -21.64
CA ARG A 162 10.85 -31.29 -21.74
C ARG A 162 10.82 -32.65 -22.44
N ASP A 163 11.94 -33.05 -23.02
CA ASP A 163 12.07 -34.40 -23.61
C ASP A 163 11.88 -35.46 -22.52
N THR A 164 11.13 -36.52 -22.84
CA THR A 164 11.07 -37.72 -22.01
C THR A 164 12.50 -38.32 -21.91
N PRO A 165 13.02 -38.55 -20.69
CA PRO A 165 14.34 -39.19 -20.56
C PRO A 165 14.34 -40.55 -21.22
N VAL A 166 15.24 -40.77 -22.19
CA VAL A 166 15.43 -42.08 -22.75
C VAL A 166 16.24 -42.92 -21.76
N ILE A 167 15.56 -43.83 -21.05
CA ILE A 167 16.23 -44.82 -20.20
C ILE A 167 16.84 -45.85 -21.13
N THR A 168 18.12 -45.72 -21.46
CA THR A 168 18.87 -46.78 -22.15
C THR A 168 19.15 -47.86 -21.11
N VAL A 169 18.36 -48.93 -21.12
CA VAL A 169 18.67 -50.16 -20.37
C VAL A 169 19.83 -50.80 -21.10
N ALA A 170 21.00 -50.88 -20.47
CA ALA A 170 22.12 -51.66 -21.00
C ALA A 170 21.68 -53.10 -21.13
N PRO A 171 21.99 -53.80 -22.26
CA PRO A 171 21.70 -55.20 -22.38
C PRO A 171 22.38 -55.96 -21.25
N ALA A 172 21.65 -56.83 -20.55
CA ALA A 172 22.21 -57.75 -19.58
C ALA A 172 23.20 -58.66 -20.30
N GLY A 173 24.51 -58.56 -19.94
CA GLY A 173 25.57 -59.43 -20.44
C GLY A 173 25.56 -60.81 -19.81
#